data_20824e1e2c0dc634208c715498dde49e
#
_entry.id   20824e1e2c0dc634208c715498dde49e
#
_cell.length_a   1.000
_cell.length_b   1.000
_cell.length_c   1.000
_cell.angle_alpha   90.00
_cell.angle_beta   90.00
_cell.angle_gamma   90.00
#
_symmetry.space_group_name_H-M   'P 1'
#
loop_
_entity.id
_entity.type
_entity.pdbx_description
1 polymer ?
#
loop_
_entity_poly.entity_id
_entity_poly.type
_entity_poly.pdbx_seq_one_letter_code
_entity_poly.pdbx_strand_id
1 'polypeptide(L)'
;MTNKYVAVSGGFDPVHKGHLEMIEEAAELGNVVILLNSDSWLANKKGKPFMDEDQRQYIMNSIKGVCEVIVMSDSDGTALSGLKEFKEIYGLEDNLLYFANGGDRSNTNVPEVDYCLVNDIELLWNVGGQKTSSSSHLLSNWAGEHCVREWGTWTVLKDYGSVKVKELHVLPDKELSFQKHEHRSEHWYVAKGTAYVYNTRVVPGQILKQHETIDIEQGSWHQLCNYSTTEPLFILEVQQGDKCIEEDIERASSPTYDWRSKRDGITK
;
A
#
# COMPACT_ATOMS: atom_id res chain seq x y z
N MET A 1 -11.63 -22.50 39.07
CA MET A 1 -10.40 -21.65 38.85
C MET A 1 -10.79 -20.57 37.87
N THR A 2 -10.50 -19.33 38.16
CA THR A 2 -10.77 -18.20 37.28
C THR A 2 -9.81 -18.27 36.07
N ASN A 3 -10.35 -18.43 34.87
CA ASN A 3 -9.54 -18.38 33.67
C ASN A 3 -9.38 -16.92 33.18
N LYS A 4 -8.29 -16.66 32.50
CA LYS A 4 -8.02 -15.36 31.88
C LYS A 4 -7.97 -15.54 30.36
N TYR A 5 -8.67 -14.67 29.66
CA TYR A 5 -8.67 -14.63 28.21
C TYR A 5 -8.29 -13.25 27.72
N VAL A 6 -7.43 -13.19 26.71
CA VAL A 6 -6.89 -11.95 26.15
C VAL A 6 -7.21 -11.89 24.66
N ALA A 7 -8.10 -10.99 24.28
CA ALA A 7 -8.40 -10.72 22.87
C ALA A 7 -7.31 -9.85 22.25
N VAL A 8 -6.88 -10.19 21.04
CA VAL A 8 -5.91 -9.44 20.23
C VAL A 8 -6.46 -9.28 18.83
N SER A 9 -6.71 -8.04 18.36
CA SER A 9 -7.30 -7.80 17.05
C SER A 9 -6.28 -7.39 15.99
N GLY A 10 -6.46 -7.85 14.75
CA GLY A 10 -5.61 -7.44 13.64
C GLY A 10 -5.83 -8.17 12.33
N GLY A 11 -5.24 -7.64 11.26
CA GLY A 11 -5.26 -8.26 9.94
C GLY A 11 -4.23 -9.38 9.78
N PHE A 12 -3.10 -9.31 10.48
CA PHE A 12 -2.00 -10.28 10.42
C PHE A 12 -1.58 -10.65 8.99
N ASP A 13 -1.45 -9.64 8.14
CA ASP A 13 -1.30 -9.79 6.69
C ASP A 13 -0.14 -8.94 6.11
N PRO A 14 1.08 -9.49 6.04
CA PRO A 14 1.58 -10.72 6.66
C PRO A 14 1.81 -10.59 8.18
N VAL A 15 1.92 -11.74 8.84
CA VAL A 15 2.43 -11.83 10.23
C VAL A 15 3.89 -11.37 10.27
N HIS A 16 4.28 -10.66 11.32
CA HIS A 16 5.64 -10.19 11.53
C HIS A 16 6.01 -10.19 13.01
N LYS A 17 7.31 -9.96 13.30
CA LYS A 17 7.88 -10.00 14.65
C LYS A 17 7.03 -9.24 15.68
N GLY A 18 6.60 -8.01 15.40
CA GLY A 18 5.80 -7.23 16.34
C GLY A 18 4.43 -7.84 16.68
N HIS A 19 3.82 -8.62 15.76
CA HIS A 19 2.61 -9.38 16.07
C HIS A 19 2.92 -10.54 17.04
N LEU A 20 4.05 -11.23 16.84
CA LEU A 20 4.46 -12.35 17.70
C LEU A 20 4.79 -11.86 19.11
N GLU A 21 5.55 -10.76 19.24
CA GLU A 21 5.87 -10.14 20.53
C GLU A 21 4.60 -9.74 21.31
N MET A 22 3.60 -9.17 20.61
CA MET A 22 2.32 -8.83 21.23
C MET A 22 1.55 -10.10 21.69
N ILE A 23 1.54 -11.16 20.91
CA ILE A 23 0.87 -12.42 21.26
C ILE A 23 1.61 -13.12 22.41
N GLU A 24 2.94 -13.13 22.40
CA GLU A 24 3.75 -13.71 23.47
C GLU A 24 3.49 -13.00 24.81
N GLU A 25 3.51 -11.66 24.85
CA GLU A 25 3.23 -10.90 26.06
C GLU A 25 1.76 -11.08 26.51
N ALA A 26 0.80 -11.10 25.58
CA ALA A 26 -0.60 -11.41 25.90
C ALA A 26 -0.76 -12.82 26.50
N ALA A 27 -0.01 -13.80 26.01
CA ALA A 27 -0.05 -15.18 26.50
C ALA A 27 0.52 -15.35 27.92
N GLU A 28 1.35 -14.43 28.39
CA GLU A 28 1.79 -14.38 29.81
C GLU A 28 0.64 -14.02 30.75
N LEU A 29 -0.36 -13.28 30.22
CA LEU A 29 -1.53 -12.86 31.00
C LEU A 29 -2.66 -13.86 31.01
N GLY A 30 -2.85 -14.61 29.92
CA GLY A 30 -3.94 -15.58 29.77
C GLY A 30 -4.00 -16.26 28.40
N ASN A 31 -5.06 -17.00 28.15
CA ASN A 31 -5.31 -17.65 26.87
C ASN A 31 -5.60 -16.60 25.77
N VAL A 32 -4.82 -16.58 24.70
CA VAL A 32 -4.99 -15.57 23.66
C VAL A 32 -6.04 -15.99 22.67
N VAL A 33 -6.98 -15.09 22.40
CA VAL A 33 -8.01 -15.21 21.35
C VAL A 33 -7.73 -14.14 20.30
N ILE A 34 -7.52 -14.56 19.06
CA ILE A 34 -7.30 -13.63 17.94
C ILE A 34 -8.64 -13.21 17.36
N LEU A 35 -8.85 -11.91 17.25
CA LEU A 35 -9.95 -11.29 16.49
C LEU A 35 -9.41 -10.91 15.12
N LEU A 36 -9.62 -11.79 14.14
CA LEU A 36 -9.04 -11.68 12.81
C LEU A 36 -9.88 -10.79 11.90
N ASN A 37 -9.29 -9.76 11.29
CA ASN A 37 -9.99 -8.96 10.30
C ASN A 37 -10.30 -9.75 9.03
N SER A 38 -11.47 -9.49 8.44
CA SER A 38 -11.92 -10.11 7.19
C SER A 38 -11.08 -9.70 5.97
N ASP A 39 -11.18 -10.47 4.89
CA ASP A 39 -10.57 -10.11 3.60
C ASP A 39 -11.17 -8.82 3.02
N SER A 40 -12.47 -8.57 3.24
CA SER A 40 -13.12 -7.33 2.80
C SER A 40 -12.58 -6.10 3.52
N TRP A 41 -12.29 -6.19 4.82
CA TRP A 41 -11.63 -5.11 5.56
C TRP A 41 -10.22 -4.82 5.05
N LEU A 42 -9.43 -5.89 4.79
CA LEU A 42 -8.09 -5.74 4.23
C LEU A 42 -8.11 -5.16 2.82
N ALA A 43 -9.06 -5.57 1.98
CA ALA A 43 -9.25 -5.01 0.64
C ALA A 43 -9.55 -3.50 0.69
N ASN A 44 -10.42 -3.07 1.60
CA ASN A 44 -10.72 -1.65 1.81
C ASN A 44 -9.49 -0.86 2.32
N LYS A 45 -8.67 -1.47 3.18
CA LYS A 45 -7.51 -0.80 3.78
C LYS A 45 -6.27 -0.78 2.88
N LYS A 46 -6.04 -1.83 2.09
CA LYS A 46 -4.78 -2.07 1.35
C LYS A 46 -4.96 -2.32 -0.15
N GLY A 47 -6.20 -2.32 -0.66
CA GLY A 47 -6.54 -2.69 -2.03
C GLY A 47 -6.80 -4.18 -2.23
N LYS A 48 -6.04 -5.06 -1.61
CA LYS A 48 -6.27 -6.51 -1.56
C LYS A 48 -5.51 -7.13 -0.38
N PRO A 49 -5.95 -8.28 0.16
CA PRO A 49 -5.15 -9.05 1.09
C PRO A 49 -3.92 -9.66 0.40
N PHE A 50 -2.81 -9.78 1.12
CA PHE A 50 -1.63 -10.53 0.67
C PHE A 50 -1.85 -12.05 0.83
N MET A 51 -2.44 -12.45 1.95
CA MET A 51 -2.92 -13.81 2.20
C MET A 51 -4.43 -13.76 2.42
N ASP A 52 -5.16 -14.74 1.88
CA ASP A 52 -6.59 -14.88 2.12
C ASP A 52 -6.89 -15.22 3.60
N GLU A 53 -8.15 -15.09 3.97
CA GLU A 53 -8.63 -15.27 5.34
C GLU A 53 -8.33 -16.66 5.89
N ASP A 54 -8.53 -17.71 5.07
CA ASP A 54 -8.29 -19.10 5.47
C ASP A 54 -6.82 -19.33 5.81
N GLN A 55 -5.89 -18.81 4.99
CA GLN A 55 -4.44 -18.89 5.25
C GLN A 55 -4.06 -18.14 6.51
N ARG A 56 -4.57 -16.93 6.71
CA ARG A 56 -4.29 -16.12 7.89
C ARG A 56 -4.83 -16.78 9.16
N GLN A 57 -6.06 -17.31 9.12
CA GLN A 57 -6.68 -18.06 10.21
C GLN A 57 -5.86 -19.30 10.57
N TYR A 58 -5.44 -20.08 9.57
CA TYR A 58 -4.59 -21.26 9.78
C TYR A 58 -3.26 -20.93 10.45
N ILE A 59 -2.59 -19.87 9.98
CA ILE A 59 -1.32 -19.42 10.56
C ILE A 59 -1.52 -18.99 12.01
N MET A 60 -2.54 -18.18 12.30
CA MET A 60 -2.79 -17.65 13.65
C MET A 60 -3.15 -18.77 14.63
N ASN A 61 -3.92 -19.77 14.22
CA ASN A 61 -4.21 -20.97 15.02
C ASN A 61 -2.97 -21.82 15.34
N SER A 62 -1.91 -21.70 14.54
CA SER A 62 -0.67 -22.44 14.73
C SER A 62 0.34 -21.74 15.64
N ILE A 63 0.06 -20.49 16.06
CA ILE A 63 0.96 -19.72 16.91
C ILE A 63 0.82 -20.15 18.38
N LYS A 64 1.96 -20.41 19.01
CA LYS A 64 2.00 -20.78 20.43
C LYS A 64 1.33 -19.71 21.30
N GLY A 65 0.44 -20.12 22.17
CA GLY A 65 -0.29 -19.22 23.09
C GLY A 65 -1.66 -18.79 22.58
N VAL A 66 -1.94 -18.94 21.29
CA VAL A 66 -3.26 -18.74 20.70
C VAL A 66 -4.13 -19.96 20.99
N CYS A 67 -5.30 -19.76 21.60
CA CYS A 67 -6.26 -20.81 21.88
C CYS A 67 -7.42 -20.85 20.88
N GLU A 68 -7.74 -19.71 20.25
CA GLU A 68 -8.82 -19.61 19.25
C GLU A 68 -8.61 -18.41 18.33
N VAL A 69 -9.17 -18.49 17.11
CA VAL A 69 -9.21 -17.40 16.13
C VAL A 69 -10.67 -17.17 15.71
N ILE A 70 -11.19 -15.99 16.01
CA ILE A 70 -12.52 -15.51 15.61
C ILE A 70 -12.36 -14.62 14.40
N VAL A 71 -12.97 -14.98 13.28
CA VAL A 71 -13.01 -14.11 12.08
C VAL A 71 -14.12 -13.09 12.24
N MET A 72 -13.79 -11.81 12.17
CA MET A 72 -14.72 -10.73 12.47
C MET A 72 -15.65 -10.38 11.30
N SER A 73 -16.89 -10.01 11.61
CA SER A 73 -17.78 -9.26 10.72
C SER A 73 -17.51 -7.76 10.88
N ASP A 74 -16.46 -7.27 10.25
CA ASP A 74 -15.85 -5.94 10.50
C ASP A 74 -16.14 -4.89 9.40
N SER A 75 -17.32 -4.96 8.79
CA SER A 75 -17.76 -4.02 7.74
C SER A 75 -17.88 -2.58 8.24
N ASP A 76 -18.02 -2.36 9.55
CA ASP A 76 -18.02 -1.05 10.21
C ASP A 76 -16.61 -0.49 10.47
N GLY A 77 -15.58 -1.25 10.16
CA GLY A 77 -14.17 -0.88 10.34
C GLY A 77 -13.63 -1.06 11.75
N THR A 78 -14.42 -1.64 12.69
CA THR A 78 -14.08 -1.83 14.11
C THR A 78 -13.89 -3.30 14.48
N ALA A 79 -13.34 -3.57 15.68
CA ALA A 79 -13.27 -4.93 16.24
C ALA A 79 -14.49 -5.28 17.11
N LEU A 80 -15.54 -4.47 17.10
CA LEU A 80 -16.71 -4.64 17.97
C LEU A 80 -17.43 -5.98 17.77
N SER A 81 -17.56 -6.46 16.51
CA SER A 81 -18.18 -7.75 16.24
C SER A 81 -17.41 -8.90 16.89
N GLY A 82 -16.09 -8.91 16.77
CA GLY A 82 -15.23 -9.90 17.39
C GLY A 82 -15.25 -9.83 18.93
N LEU A 83 -15.26 -8.62 19.50
CA LEU A 83 -15.37 -8.43 20.95
C LEU A 83 -16.72 -8.90 21.51
N LYS A 84 -17.81 -8.75 20.75
CA LYS A 84 -19.12 -9.28 21.13
C LYS A 84 -19.10 -10.80 21.20
N GLU A 85 -18.59 -11.44 20.15
CA GLU A 85 -18.46 -12.91 20.09
C GLU A 85 -17.50 -13.42 21.18
N PHE A 86 -16.37 -12.76 21.37
CA PHE A 86 -15.43 -13.04 22.45
C PHE A 86 -16.10 -12.98 23.83
N LYS A 87 -16.89 -11.93 24.11
CA LYS A 87 -17.66 -11.80 25.35
C LYS A 87 -18.72 -12.88 25.50
N GLU A 88 -19.41 -13.25 24.43
CA GLU A 88 -20.43 -14.29 24.43
C GLU A 88 -19.82 -15.67 24.75
N ILE A 89 -18.69 -16.01 24.17
CA ILE A 89 -18.03 -17.31 24.37
C ILE A 89 -17.34 -17.38 25.74
N TYR A 90 -16.58 -16.36 26.13
CA TYR A 90 -15.70 -16.41 27.30
C TYR A 90 -16.18 -15.60 28.49
N GLY A 91 -17.19 -14.77 28.33
CA GLY A 91 -17.76 -13.96 29.41
C GLY A 91 -18.70 -14.70 30.37
N LEU A 92 -18.82 -16.00 30.18
CA LEU A 92 -19.56 -16.90 31.07
C LEU A 92 -18.65 -17.26 32.25
N GLU A 93 -19.27 -17.49 33.42
CA GLU A 93 -18.56 -17.78 34.67
C GLU A 93 -17.70 -16.58 35.18
N ASP A 94 -16.81 -16.83 36.13
CA ASP A 94 -15.94 -15.83 36.76
C ASP A 94 -14.64 -15.58 35.93
N ASN A 95 -14.69 -15.67 34.61
CA ASN A 95 -13.52 -15.44 33.76
C ASN A 95 -13.17 -13.96 33.69
N LEU A 96 -11.86 -13.66 33.65
CA LEU A 96 -11.34 -12.31 33.45
C LEU A 96 -11.05 -12.12 31.97
N LEU A 97 -11.61 -11.06 31.41
CA LEU A 97 -11.50 -10.72 29.98
C LEU A 97 -10.64 -9.47 29.77
N TYR A 98 -9.71 -9.56 28.85
CA TYR A 98 -8.80 -8.48 28.48
C TYR A 98 -8.87 -8.22 26.97
N PHE A 99 -8.69 -6.94 26.57
CA PHE A 99 -8.46 -6.58 25.19
C PHE A 99 -7.11 -5.88 25.06
N ALA A 100 -6.14 -6.57 24.45
CA ALA A 100 -4.77 -6.09 24.31
C ALA A 100 -4.61 -5.21 23.07
N ASN A 101 -4.04 -4.03 23.29
CA ASN A 101 -3.74 -3.04 22.27
C ASN A 101 -2.24 -2.76 22.23
N GLY A 102 -1.64 -2.94 21.05
CA GLY A 102 -0.21 -2.74 20.84
C GLY A 102 0.17 -1.35 20.37
N GLY A 103 1.42 -1.01 20.57
CA GLY A 103 2.13 0.08 19.90
C GLY A 103 1.58 1.48 20.13
N ASP A 104 0.96 2.02 19.11
CA ASP A 104 0.50 3.41 19.00
C ASP A 104 -0.99 3.61 19.37
N ARG A 105 -1.63 2.60 19.98
CA ARG A 105 -3.04 2.67 20.38
C ARG A 105 -3.20 3.22 21.79
N SER A 106 -4.27 3.99 21.99
CA SER A 106 -4.63 4.61 23.27
C SER A 106 -6.16 4.74 23.40
N ASN A 107 -6.63 5.10 24.57
CA ASN A 107 -8.04 5.32 24.85
C ASN A 107 -8.72 6.41 24.00
N THR A 108 -7.95 7.22 23.27
CA THR A 108 -8.48 8.30 22.41
C THR A 108 -8.62 7.88 20.94
N ASN A 109 -8.03 6.75 20.53
CA ASN A 109 -8.02 6.32 19.13
C ASN A 109 -8.50 4.86 18.91
N VAL A 110 -9.09 4.25 19.94
CA VAL A 110 -9.66 2.90 19.88
C VAL A 110 -11.19 3.00 20.06
N PRO A 111 -11.98 2.73 19.00
CA PRO A 111 -13.45 2.88 19.06
C PRO A 111 -14.14 1.87 19.98
N GLU A 112 -13.46 0.80 20.36
CA GLU A 112 -13.97 -0.27 21.20
C GLU A 112 -13.95 0.05 22.71
N VAL A 113 -13.38 1.17 23.13
CA VAL A 113 -13.19 1.53 24.56
C VAL A 113 -14.50 1.51 25.33
N ASP A 114 -15.54 2.19 24.82
CA ASP A 114 -16.82 2.28 25.51
C ASP A 114 -17.49 0.89 25.66
N TYR A 115 -17.38 0.05 24.63
CA TYR A 115 -17.89 -1.32 24.68
C TYR A 115 -17.18 -2.15 25.73
N CYS A 116 -15.85 -2.07 25.80
CA CYS A 116 -15.06 -2.81 26.78
C CYS A 116 -15.40 -2.39 28.22
N LEU A 117 -15.55 -1.09 28.48
CA LEU A 117 -15.88 -0.57 29.80
C LEU A 117 -17.26 -1.06 30.29
N VAL A 118 -18.26 -1.09 29.41
CA VAL A 118 -19.63 -1.51 29.77
C VAL A 118 -19.74 -3.02 29.94
N ASN A 119 -18.84 -3.80 29.32
CA ASN A 119 -18.89 -5.26 29.31
C ASN A 119 -17.82 -5.92 30.18
N ASP A 120 -17.20 -5.21 31.11
CA ASP A 120 -16.16 -5.72 32.02
C ASP A 120 -15.00 -6.39 31.28
N ILE A 121 -14.56 -5.79 30.16
CA ILE A 121 -13.36 -6.19 29.43
C ILE A 121 -12.28 -5.19 29.75
N GLU A 122 -11.23 -5.61 30.42
CA GLU A 122 -10.10 -4.73 30.79
C GLU A 122 -9.24 -4.42 29.58
N LEU A 123 -8.95 -3.13 29.37
CA LEU A 123 -8.11 -2.65 28.26
C LEU A 123 -6.63 -2.67 28.65
N LEU A 124 -5.83 -3.39 27.89
CA LEU A 124 -4.38 -3.42 28.05
C LEU A 124 -3.73 -2.58 26.96
N TRP A 125 -2.79 -1.71 27.31
CA TRP A 125 -2.12 -0.80 26.41
C TRP A 125 -0.64 -1.11 26.28
N ASN A 126 -0.07 -0.81 25.09
CA ASN A 126 1.35 -1.00 24.78
C ASN A 126 1.84 -2.45 24.90
N VAL A 127 0.95 -3.43 24.69
CA VAL A 127 1.29 -4.85 24.67
C VAL A 127 2.16 -5.15 23.44
N GLY A 128 3.28 -5.85 23.62
CA GLY A 128 4.30 -6.07 22.58
C GLY A 128 5.25 -4.90 22.37
N GLY A 129 5.20 -3.87 23.26
CA GLY A 129 6.11 -2.73 23.24
C GLY A 129 5.89 -1.76 22.08
N GLN A 130 6.93 -0.97 21.75
CA GLN A 130 6.84 0.03 20.68
C GLN A 130 6.74 -0.63 19.30
N LYS A 131 5.92 -0.05 18.43
CA LYS A 131 5.74 -0.51 17.04
C LYS A 131 7.05 -0.39 16.25
N THR A 132 7.73 -1.50 16.06
CA THR A 132 8.99 -1.59 15.30
C THR A 132 8.78 -1.98 13.84
N SER A 133 7.60 -2.48 13.47
CA SER A 133 7.29 -2.99 12.13
C SER A 133 5.80 -2.85 11.81
N SER A 134 5.45 -2.90 10.53
CA SER A 134 4.06 -3.04 10.09
C SER A 134 4.00 -3.90 8.83
N SER A 135 2.91 -4.66 8.67
CA SER A 135 2.65 -5.45 7.47
C SER A 135 2.66 -4.61 6.19
N SER A 136 2.09 -3.39 6.25
CA SER A 136 2.08 -2.48 5.08
C SER A 136 3.48 -2.04 4.68
N HIS A 137 4.36 -1.74 5.65
CA HIS A 137 5.75 -1.37 5.39
C HIS A 137 6.55 -2.55 4.81
N LEU A 138 6.35 -3.76 5.33
CA LEU A 138 6.99 -4.96 4.78
C LEU A 138 6.56 -5.21 3.33
N LEU A 139 5.28 -5.08 3.03
CA LEU A 139 4.75 -5.24 1.68
C LEU A 139 5.24 -4.14 0.73
N SER A 140 5.29 -2.89 1.17
CA SER A 140 5.80 -1.79 0.34
C SER A 140 7.29 -1.98 0.01
N ASN A 141 8.10 -2.41 0.97
CA ASN A 141 9.50 -2.71 0.74
C ASN A 141 9.71 -3.91 -0.21
N TRP A 142 8.78 -4.85 -0.21
CA TRP A 142 8.83 -6.01 -1.11
C TRP A 142 8.28 -5.70 -2.50
N ALA A 143 7.22 -4.89 -2.59
CA ALA A 143 6.54 -4.54 -3.86
C ALA A 143 7.34 -3.58 -4.75
N GLY A 144 8.49 -3.07 -4.27
CA GLY A 144 9.27 -2.05 -4.97
C GLY A 144 8.88 -0.62 -4.58
N GLU A 145 9.68 0.33 -5.05
CA GLU A 145 9.48 1.74 -4.79
C GLU A 145 8.23 2.26 -5.52
N HIS A 146 7.33 2.90 -4.79
CA HIS A 146 6.09 3.49 -5.32
C HIS A 146 5.99 4.95 -4.90
N CYS A 147 5.65 5.82 -5.84
CA CYS A 147 5.53 7.24 -5.57
C CYS A 147 4.27 7.85 -6.19
N VAL A 148 3.57 8.67 -5.42
CA VAL A 148 2.40 9.44 -5.87
C VAL A 148 2.82 10.87 -6.19
N ARG A 149 2.33 11.41 -7.33
CA ARG A 149 2.54 12.76 -7.83
C ARG A 149 1.19 13.37 -8.26
N GLU A 150 1.15 14.67 -8.50
CA GLU A 150 -0.04 15.36 -9.01
C GLU A 150 -0.49 14.87 -10.40
N TRP A 151 0.44 14.33 -11.18
CA TRP A 151 0.16 13.80 -12.51
C TRP A 151 -0.24 12.32 -12.51
N GLY A 152 -0.10 11.60 -11.40
CA GLY A 152 -0.37 10.17 -11.27
C GLY A 152 0.62 9.46 -10.37
N THR A 153 1.04 8.26 -10.76
CA THR A 153 1.95 7.45 -9.94
C THR A 153 3.04 6.79 -10.78
N TRP A 154 4.14 6.44 -10.14
CA TRP A 154 5.11 5.49 -10.71
C TRP A 154 5.46 4.42 -9.69
N THR A 155 5.77 3.23 -10.20
CA THR A 155 6.13 2.07 -9.40
C THR A 155 7.34 1.39 -10.02
N VAL A 156 8.38 1.13 -9.23
CA VAL A 156 9.50 0.29 -9.68
C VAL A 156 9.06 -1.17 -9.67
N LEU A 157 8.99 -1.77 -10.84
CA LEU A 157 8.66 -3.20 -11.01
C LEU A 157 9.88 -4.08 -10.77
N LYS A 158 11.05 -3.61 -11.20
CA LYS A 158 12.32 -4.34 -11.01
C LYS A 158 13.50 -3.38 -11.10
N ASP A 159 14.50 -3.60 -10.24
CA ASP A 159 15.78 -2.89 -10.24
C ASP A 159 16.93 -3.89 -10.29
N TYR A 160 17.78 -3.75 -11.32
CA TYR A 160 19.01 -4.54 -11.52
C TYR A 160 20.28 -3.66 -11.38
N GLY A 161 20.15 -2.45 -10.84
CA GLY A 161 21.23 -1.49 -10.71
C GLY A 161 21.42 -0.64 -11.97
N SER A 162 22.01 -1.20 -13.03
CA SER A 162 22.20 -0.53 -14.31
C SER A 162 20.99 -0.56 -15.23
N VAL A 163 19.97 -1.35 -14.91
CA VAL A 163 18.67 -1.39 -15.61
C VAL A 163 17.56 -1.34 -14.57
N LYS A 164 16.61 -0.42 -14.74
CA LYS A 164 15.43 -0.30 -13.88
C LYS A 164 14.16 -0.31 -14.73
N VAL A 165 13.17 -1.08 -14.31
CA VAL A 165 11.86 -1.15 -14.97
C VAL A 165 10.82 -0.51 -14.07
N LYS A 166 10.09 0.48 -14.62
CA LYS A 166 9.00 1.17 -13.94
C LYS A 166 7.70 1.06 -14.70
N GLU A 167 6.60 1.13 -13.97
CA GLU A 167 5.28 1.46 -14.51
C GLU A 167 4.94 2.91 -14.15
N LEU A 168 4.56 3.68 -15.14
CA LEU A 168 4.02 5.03 -14.98
C LEU A 168 2.51 4.97 -15.24
N HIS A 169 1.72 5.47 -14.31
CA HIS A 169 0.28 5.68 -14.45
C HIS A 169 0.01 7.18 -14.48
N VAL A 170 -0.33 7.71 -15.65
CA VAL A 170 -0.56 9.15 -15.86
C VAL A 170 -2.06 9.41 -15.97
N LEU A 171 -2.57 10.25 -15.07
CA LEU A 171 -3.98 10.64 -15.03
C LEU A 171 -4.41 11.37 -16.32
N PRO A 172 -5.70 11.36 -16.66
CA PRO A 172 -6.21 12.09 -17.82
C PRO A 172 -5.79 13.57 -17.81
N ASP A 173 -5.39 14.10 -18.97
CA ASP A 173 -4.96 15.49 -19.18
C ASP A 173 -3.76 15.94 -18.33
N LYS A 174 -3.01 15.00 -17.77
CA LYS A 174 -1.81 15.27 -16.99
C LYS A 174 -0.53 15.00 -17.78
N GLU A 175 0.55 15.61 -17.30
CA GLU A 175 1.88 15.51 -17.91
C GLU A 175 2.96 15.45 -16.84
N LEU A 176 4.05 14.78 -17.15
CA LEU A 176 5.28 14.79 -16.35
C LEU A 176 6.02 16.11 -16.57
N SER A 177 7.00 16.39 -15.73
CA SER A 177 7.90 17.54 -15.96
C SER A 177 8.65 17.41 -17.29
N PHE A 178 8.99 18.55 -17.89
CA PHE A 178 9.98 18.60 -18.98
C PHE A 178 11.35 18.40 -18.38
N GLN A 179 12.03 17.32 -18.73
CA GLN A 179 13.22 16.82 -18.03
C GLN A 179 14.24 16.16 -18.95
N LYS A 180 15.46 16.01 -18.45
CA LYS A 180 16.51 15.17 -19.05
C LYS A 180 17.28 14.40 -17.99
N HIS A 181 18.02 13.38 -18.41
CA HIS A 181 18.86 12.52 -17.58
C HIS A 181 20.28 12.47 -18.14
N GLU A 182 21.27 12.69 -17.27
CA GLU A 182 22.67 12.72 -17.68
C GLU A 182 23.34 11.33 -17.66
N HIS A 183 22.76 10.37 -16.92
CA HIS A 183 23.38 9.07 -16.66
C HIS A 183 22.59 7.88 -17.18
N ARG A 184 21.38 8.11 -17.74
CA ARG A 184 20.55 7.03 -18.28
C ARG A 184 19.83 7.42 -19.56
N SER A 185 19.54 6.41 -20.37
CA SER A 185 18.53 6.42 -21.43
C SER A 185 17.26 5.76 -20.96
N GLU A 186 16.15 5.97 -21.65
CA GLU A 186 14.86 5.36 -21.33
C GLU A 186 14.22 4.77 -22.59
N HIS A 187 13.60 3.60 -22.45
CA HIS A 187 12.75 2.99 -23.46
C HIS A 187 11.33 2.93 -22.91
N TRP A 188 10.39 3.56 -23.61
CA TRP A 188 8.99 3.62 -23.22
C TRP A 188 8.12 2.78 -24.12
N TYR A 189 7.25 1.95 -23.52
CA TYR A 189 6.24 1.17 -24.19
C TYR A 189 4.86 1.60 -23.68
N VAL A 190 3.94 1.97 -24.57
CA VAL A 190 2.58 2.33 -24.24
C VAL A 190 1.77 1.07 -23.98
N ALA A 191 1.58 0.71 -22.69
CA ALA A 191 0.82 -0.47 -22.29
C ALA A 191 -0.70 -0.26 -22.46
N LYS A 192 -1.18 0.98 -22.20
CA LYS A 192 -2.59 1.35 -22.38
C LYS A 192 -2.71 2.87 -22.56
N GLY A 193 -3.64 3.30 -23.39
CA GLY A 193 -3.96 4.71 -23.62
C GLY A 193 -3.22 5.29 -24.83
N THR A 194 -3.13 6.62 -24.87
CA THR A 194 -2.46 7.37 -25.94
C THR A 194 -1.57 8.43 -25.32
N ALA A 195 -0.29 8.39 -25.61
CA ALA A 195 0.70 9.34 -25.14
C ALA A 195 0.97 10.42 -26.18
N TYR A 196 1.26 11.63 -25.74
CA TYR A 196 2.02 12.60 -26.52
C TYR A 196 3.40 12.72 -25.90
N VAL A 197 4.44 12.54 -26.72
CA VAL A 197 5.83 12.63 -26.26
C VAL A 197 6.50 13.79 -26.94
N TYR A 198 6.95 14.76 -26.17
CA TYR A 198 7.88 15.76 -26.63
C TYR A 198 9.31 15.25 -26.39
N ASN A 199 10.13 15.31 -27.43
CA ASN A 199 11.55 14.98 -27.34
C ASN A 199 12.29 16.00 -28.24
N THR A 200 13.38 16.61 -27.75
CA THR A 200 14.12 17.63 -28.49
C THR A 200 14.67 17.17 -29.83
N ARG A 201 14.74 15.86 -30.06
CA ARG A 201 15.13 15.29 -31.35
C ARG A 201 13.96 15.09 -32.33
N VAL A 202 12.72 15.13 -31.83
CA VAL A 202 11.50 14.95 -32.60
C VAL A 202 10.56 16.13 -32.38
N VAL A 203 10.74 17.20 -33.13
CA VAL A 203 9.88 18.40 -33.09
C VAL A 203 8.94 18.37 -34.27
N PRO A 204 7.61 18.57 -34.07
CA PRO A 204 6.88 19.15 -32.93
C PRO A 204 6.48 18.17 -31.80
N GLY A 205 6.89 16.95 -31.81
CA GLY A 205 6.49 15.89 -30.87
C GLY A 205 5.68 14.80 -31.54
N GLN A 206 5.53 13.67 -30.86
CA GLN A 206 4.99 12.44 -31.43
C GLN A 206 3.81 11.92 -30.60
N ILE A 207 2.76 11.47 -31.27
CA ILE A 207 1.66 10.72 -30.63
C ILE A 207 2.01 9.24 -30.73
N LEU A 208 1.94 8.57 -29.58
CA LEU A 208 2.12 7.11 -29.45
C LEU A 208 0.81 6.49 -28.97
N LYS A 209 0.37 5.49 -29.70
CA LYS A 209 -0.80 4.67 -29.36
C LYS A 209 -0.37 3.44 -28.57
N GLN A 210 -1.34 2.73 -28.03
CA GLN A 210 -1.11 1.46 -27.36
C GLN A 210 -0.27 0.51 -28.24
N HIS A 211 0.72 -0.14 -27.59
CA HIS A 211 1.73 -1.03 -28.17
C HIS A 211 2.85 -0.36 -29.00
N GLU A 212 2.85 0.97 -29.10
CA GLU A 212 3.95 1.70 -29.70
C GLU A 212 5.04 2.02 -28.65
N THR A 213 6.26 2.27 -29.14
CA THR A 213 7.44 2.52 -28.31
C THR A 213 8.20 3.75 -28.76
N ILE A 214 9.02 4.29 -27.85
CA ILE A 214 9.98 5.34 -28.15
C ILE A 214 11.23 5.18 -27.28
N ASP A 215 12.39 5.49 -27.87
CA ASP A 215 13.65 5.59 -27.15
C ASP A 215 13.96 7.05 -26.82
N ILE A 216 14.29 7.32 -25.56
CA ILE A 216 14.76 8.59 -25.06
C ILE A 216 16.25 8.43 -24.77
N GLU A 217 17.09 9.07 -25.59
CA GLU A 217 18.52 8.97 -25.41
C GLU A 217 18.99 9.82 -24.20
N GLN A 218 20.08 9.37 -23.58
CA GLN A 218 20.77 10.11 -22.53
C GLN A 218 21.02 11.57 -22.94
N GLY A 219 20.80 12.51 -22.01
CA GLY A 219 20.95 13.95 -22.24
C GLY A 219 19.83 14.60 -23.08
N SER A 220 18.86 13.83 -23.57
CA SER A 220 17.74 14.37 -24.36
C SER A 220 16.66 14.95 -23.47
N TRP A 221 16.27 16.20 -23.71
CA TRP A 221 15.10 16.80 -23.09
C TRP A 221 13.82 16.16 -23.61
N HIS A 222 12.95 15.74 -22.70
CA HIS A 222 11.71 15.05 -23.05
C HIS A 222 10.59 15.32 -22.03
N GLN A 223 9.35 15.09 -22.47
CA GLN A 223 8.16 15.18 -21.64
C GLN A 223 7.13 14.16 -22.10
N LEU A 224 6.54 13.44 -21.14
CA LEU A 224 5.42 12.53 -21.35
C LEU A 224 4.12 13.23 -20.96
N CYS A 225 3.12 13.18 -21.86
CA CYS A 225 1.79 13.72 -21.60
C CYS A 225 0.73 12.64 -21.89
N ASN A 226 -0.30 12.56 -21.05
CA ASN A 226 -1.49 11.76 -21.39
C ASN A 226 -2.35 12.53 -22.36
N TYR A 227 -2.47 12.02 -23.59
CA TYR A 227 -3.21 12.68 -24.67
C TYR A 227 -4.73 12.60 -24.52
N SER A 228 -5.23 11.72 -23.62
CA SER A 228 -6.66 11.57 -23.33
C SER A 228 -7.12 12.50 -22.21
N THR A 229 -8.35 13.01 -22.31
CA THR A 229 -9.02 13.78 -21.25
C THR A 229 -9.85 12.90 -20.30
N THR A 230 -10.06 11.62 -20.65
CA THR A 230 -10.96 10.72 -19.90
C THR A 230 -10.31 9.42 -19.48
N GLU A 231 -9.32 8.92 -20.26
CA GLU A 231 -8.70 7.64 -20.02
C GLU A 231 -7.30 7.77 -19.43
N PRO A 232 -6.90 6.93 -18.46
CA PRO A 232 -5.54 6.91 -17.95
C PRO A 232 -4.56 6.37 -18.98
N LEU A 233 -3.30 6.81 -18.88
CA LEU A 233 -2.18 6.32 -19.68
C LEU A 233 -1.28 5.45 -18.78
N PHE A 234 -0.89 4.27 -19.29
CA PHE A 234 0.07 3.37 -18.67
C PHE A 234 1.28 3.18 -19.56
N ILE A 235 2.46 3.47 -19.02
CA ILE A 235 3.75 3.30 -19.69
C ILE A 235 4.58 2.29 -18.91
N LEU A 236 5.18 1.34 -19.63
CA LEU A 236 6.32 0.60 -19.09
C LEU A 236 7.60 1.32 -19.53
N GLU A 237 8.36 1.75 -18.57
CA GLU A 237 9.61 2.48 -18.73
C GLU A 237 10.78 1.57 -18.36
N VAL A 238 11.72 1.37 -19.28
CA VAL A 238 13.00 0.69 -19.03
C VAL A 238 14.10 1.74 -19.04
N GLN A 239 14.66 2.03 -17.89
CA GLN A 239 15.84 2.87 -17.73
C GLN A 239 17.11 2.03 -17.86
N GLN A 240 18.11 2.54 -18.56
CA GLN A 240 19.41 1.87 -18.74
C GLN A 240 20.53 2.89 -18.63
N GLY A 241 21.50 2.65 -17.76
CA GLY A 241 22.63 3.55 -17.55
C GLY A 241 23.49 3.16 -16.36
N ASP A 242 24.50 3.96 -16.08
CA ASP A 242 25.38 3.77 -14.92
C ASP A 242 24.75 4.25 -13.61
N LYS A 243 23.71 5.12 -13.70
CA LYS A 243 22.92 5.61 -12.57
C LYS A 243 21.44 5.72 -12.91
N CYS A 244 20.67 4.70 -12.53
CA CYS A 244 19.21 4.72 -12.63
C CYS A 244 18.58 5.15 -11.29
N ILE A 245 18.91 6.36 -10.81
CA ILE A 245 18.45 6.95 -9.55
C ILE A 245 17.53 8.15 -9.80
N GLU A 246 16.67 8.50 -8.83
CA GLU A 246 15.68 9.59 -8.99
C GLU A 246 16.33 10.98 -9.03
N GLU A 247 17.52 11.14 -8.44
CA GLU A 247 18.29 12.37 -8.42
C GLU A 247 18.96 12.69 -9.77
N ASP A 248 19.08 11.70 -10.68
CA ASP A 248 19.57 11.91 -12.05
C ASP A 248 18.47 12.54 -12.90
N ILE A 249 18.10 13.78 -12.58
CA ILE A 249 17.06 14.52 -13.28
C ILE A 249 17.32 16.03 -13.25
N GLU A 250 17.35 16.63 -14.42
CA GLU A 250 17.30 18.08 -14.58
C GLU A 250 15.94 18.49 -15.14
N ARG A 251 15.31 19.52 -14.58
CA ARG A 251 13.99 19.99 -14.99
C ARG A 251 14.08 21.40 -15.54
N ALA A 252 13.30 21.68 -16.57
CA ALA A 252 13.15 23.01 -17.16
C ALA A 252 11.66 23.38 -17.31
N SER A 253 11.41 24.63 -17.66
CA SER A 253 10.07 25.06 -18.07
C SER A 253 9.60 24.25 -19.27
N SER A 254 8.34 23.85 -19.25
CA SER A 254 7.75 23.10 -20.37
C SER A 254 7.95 23.84 -21.71
N PRO A 255 8.13 23.08 -22.80
CA PRO A 255 8.28 23.70 -24.13
C PRO A 255 7.06 24.59 -24.44
N THR A 256 7.29 25.60 -25.25
CA THR A 256 6.23 26.53 -25.70
C THR A 256 5.17 25.87 -26.60
N TYR A 257 5.41 24.62 -27.01
CA TYR A 257 4.46 23.87 -27.84
C TYR A 257 3.32 23.31 -26.99
N ASP A 258 2.13 23.87 -27.23
CA ASP A 258 0.90 23.45 -26.56
C ASP A 258 0.30 22.20 -27.24
N TRP A 259 0.60 21.03 -26.72
CA TRP A 259 0.08 19.76 -27.22
C TRP A 259 -1.45 19.62 -27.05
N ARG A 260 -2.04 20.36 -26.08
CA ARG A 260 -3.49 20.39 -25.88
C ARG A 260 -4.19 21.08 -27.04
N SER A 261 -3.67 22.20 -27.50
CA SER A 261 -4.18 22.87 -28.71
C SER A 261 -4.17 21.97 -29.95
N LYS A 262 -3.11 21.14 -30.09
CA LYS A 262 -3.05 20.16 -31.19
C LYS A 262 -4.12 19.08 -31.06
N ARG A 263 -4.34 18.56 -29.86
CA ARG A 263 -5.37 17.58 -29.56
C ARG A 263 -6.77 18.13 -29.86
N ASP A 264 -7.04 19.34 -29.41
CA ASP A 264 -8.37 19.98 -29.47
C ASP A 264 -8.64 20.62 -30.82
N GLY A 265 -7.73 20.50 -31.78
CA GLY A 265 -7.87 21.03 -33.14
C GLY A 265 -7.78 22.56 -33.24
N ILE A 266 -7.26 23.21 -32.21
CA ILE A 266 -7.07 24.66 -32.17
C ILE A 266 -5.73 24.96 -32.86
N THR A 267 -5.75 25.17 -34.16
CA THR A 267 -4.60 25.74 -34.91
C THR A 267 -4.51 27.23 -34.60
N LYS A 268 -3.44 27.66 -33.92
CA LYS A 268 -3.03 29.06 -33.91
C LYS A 268 -2.19 29.38 -35.13
#